data_64eae104bae81c8c4db5bffc20ffc2f2
#
_entry.id   64eae104bae81c8c4db5bffc20ffc2f2
#
_cell.length_a   1.000
_cell.length_b   1.000
_cell.length_c   1.000
_cell.angle_alpha   90.00
_cell.angle_beta   90.00
_cell.angle_gamma   90.00
#
_symmetry.space_group_name_H-M   'P 1'
#
loop_
_entity.id
_entity.type
_entity.pdbx_description
1 polymer ?
#
loop_
_entity_poly.entity_id
_entity_poly.type
_entity_poly.pdbx_seq_one_letter_code
_entity_poly.pdbx_strand_id
1 'polypeptide(L)'
;MREFKDSEGRPWRLALTCASAARIRDMVAVPGEDGKPKPFDLVDGKTLGESVAMLRVSPILVGEVLYAALAPEVEAKGLDREAFLSGMSGDSLEAGLSALEAEVVSFTPGRLRGVVSSLLTKMDELQSTETAEVVRQIQAMTPGAGITSTSSPASSGSTPASGPSANSPAP
;
A
#
# COMPACT_ATOMS: atom_id res chain seq x y z
N MET A 1 11.99 13.16 6.11
CA MET A 1 12.16 11.70 6.36
C MET A 1 10.88 11.16 6.96
N ARG A 2 10.32 10.12 6.37
CA ARG A 2 9.08 9.45 6.78
C ARG A 2 9.36 8.01 7.15
N GLU A 3 8.59 7.48 8.09
CA GLU A 3 8.70 6.09 8.50
C GLU A 3 7.41 5.34 8.17
N PHE A 4 7.55 4.10 7.72
CA PHE A 4 6.45 3.16 7.53
C PHE A 4 6.92 1.74 7.87
N LYS A 5 6.01 0.80 7.95
CA LYS A 5 6.33 -0.62 8.21
C LYS A 5 5.86 -1.48 7.05
N ASP A 6 6.62 -2.52 6.76
CA ASP A 6 6.18 -3.56 5.83
C ASP A 6 5.23 -4.57 6.51
N SER A 7 4.73 -5.53 5.74
CA SER A 7 3.81 -6.57 6.23
C SER A 7 4.43 -7.51 7.29
N GLU A 8 5.76 -7.54 7.38
CA GLU A 8 6.49 -8.28 8.42
C GLU A 8 6.78 -7.43 9.66
N GLY A 9 6.32 -6.17 9.67
CA GLY A 9 6.51 -5.23 10.78
C GLY A 9 7.88 -4.56 10.80
N ARG A 10 8.72 -4.74 9.79
CA ARG A 10 10.04 -4.10 9.70
C ARG A 10 9.88 -2.61 9.42
N PRO A 11 10.53 -1.73 10.22
CA PRO A 11 10.47 -0.30 9.99
C PRO A 11 11.40 0.13 8.84
N TRP A 12 10.92 1.05 8.00
CA TRP A 12 11.64 1.65 6.90
C TRP A 12 11.65 3.17 7.02
N ARG A 13 12.79 3.79 6.70
CA ARG A 13 12.99 5.24 6.79
C ARG A 13 13.21 5.83 5.41
N LEU A 14 12.13 6.33 4.84
CA LEU A 14 12.15 6.95 3.53
C LEU A 14 12.59 8.41 3.63
N ALA A 15 13.61 8.76 2.84
CA ALA A 15 14.01 10.13 2.60
C ALA A 15 14.29 10.32 1.11
N LEU A 16 13.55 11.24 0.47
CA LEU A 16 13.84 11.60 -0.92
C LEU A 16 14.97 12.62 -0.94
N THR A 17 16.08 12.22 -1.56
CA THR A 17 17.28 13.03 -1.76
C THR A 17 17.66 13.00 -3.24
N CYS A 18 18.58 13.86 -3.69
CA CYS A 18 19.10 13.76 -5.05
C CYS A 18 19.70 12.38 -5.35
N ALA A 19 20.33 11.73 -4.36
CA ALA A 19 20.93 10.42 -4.54
C ALA A 19 19.85 9.32 -4.68
N SER A 20 18.78 9.35 -3.85
CA SER A 20 17.68 8.39 -4.00
C SER A 20 16.87 8.65 -5.28
N ALA A 21 16.65 9.90 -5.67
CA ALA A 21 16.02 10.25 -6.94
C ALA A 21 16.82 9.76 -8.15
N ALA A 22 18.16 9.91 -8.12
CA ALA A 22 19.01 9.36 -9.17
C ALA A 22 18.92 7.83 -9.24
N ARG A 23 18.97 7.12 -8.08
CA ARG A 23 18.79 5.66 -8.05
C ARG A 23 17.44 5.21 -8.61
N ILE A 24 16.36 5.90 -8.27
CA ILE A 24 15.03 5.61 -8.83
C ILE A 24 15.09 5.69 -10.35
N ARG A 25 15.61 6.77 -10.90
CA ARG A 25 15.75 6.96 -12.34
C ARG A 25 16.63 5.92 -13.03
N ASP A 26 17.68 5.47 -12.37
CA ASP A 26 18.61 4.49 -12.92
C ASP A 26 18.11 3.05 -12.84
N MET A 27 17.29 2.73 -11.83
CA MET A 27 16.83 1.36 -11.54
C MET A 27 15.40 1.08 -11.99
N VAL A 28 14.57 2.10 -12.15
CA VAL A 28 13.15 1.93 -12.48
C VAL A 28 12.89 2.45 -13.89
N ALA A 29 12.30 1.60 -14.71
CA ALA A 29 11.91 1.94 -16.08
C ALA A 29 10.40 1.72 -16.28
N VAL A 30 9.77 2.59 -17.05
CA VAL A 30 8.37 2.50 -17.44
C VAL A 30 8.25 2.53 -18.96
N PRO A 31 7.15 2.00 -19.53
CA PRO A 31 6.92 2.08 -20.98
C PRO A 31 6.87 3.56 -21.44
N GLY A 32 7.65 3.89 -22.45
CA GLY A 32 7.54 5.18 -23.14
C GLY A 32 6.46 5.16 -24.23
N GLU A 33 6.17 6.32 -24.81
CA GLU A 33 5.17 6.48 -25.88
C GLU A 33 5.47 5.65 -27.14
N ASP A 34 6.76 5.41 -27.39
CA ASP A 34 7.25 4.60 -28.51
C ASP A 34 7.36 3.09 -28.16
N GLY A 35 6.85 2.69 -26.98
CA GLY A 35 6.92 1.33 -26.46
C GLY A 35 8.31 0.92 -25.94
N LYS A 36 9.31 1.81 -25.99
CA LYS A 36 10.62 1.55 -25.40
C LYS A 36 10.63 1.94 -23.92
N PRO A 37 11.44 1.22 -23.10
CA PRO A 37 11.57 1.60 -21.69
C PRO A 37 12.20 3.00 -21.58
N LYS A 38 11.56 3.86 -20.77
CA LYS A 38 12.12 5.16 -20.37
C LYS A 38 12.38 5.14 -18.86
N PRO A 39 13.44 5.84 -18.38
CA PRO A 39 13.68 5.99 -16.96
C PRO A 39 12.47 6.62 -16.27
N PHE A 40 12.13 6.13 -15.08
CA PHE A 40 11.07 6.72 -14.26
C PHE A 40 11.63 7.93 -13.50
N ASP A 41 11.05 9.10 -13.71
CA ASP A 41 11.47 10.33 -13.04
C ASP A 41 10.36 10.88 -12.14
N LEU A 42 10.64 10.87 -10.83
CA LEU A 42 9.71 11.31 -9.81
C LEU A 42 9.87 12.80 -9.43
N VAL A 43 10.93 13.45 -9.92
CA VAL A 43 11.31 14.80 -9.49
C VAL A 43 11.30 15.83 -10.61
N ASP A 44 11.15 15.42 -11.86
CA ASP A 44 10.95 16.35 -12.97
C ASP A 44 9.57 16.99 -12.88
N GLY A 45 9.53 18.28 -12.65
CA GLY A 45 8.29 19.05 -12.50
C GLY A 45 7.34 18.99 -13.72
N LYS A 46 7.84 18.60 -14.91
CA LYS A 46 7.00 18.46 -16.12
C LYS A 46 6.24 17.14 -16.14
N THR A 47 6.85 16.08 -15.61
CA THR A 47 6.31 14.71 -15.64
C THR A 47 5.79 14.25 -14.29
N LEU A 48 5.94 15.04 -13.23
CA LEU A 48 5.57 14.67 -11.86
C LEU A 48 4.12 14.19 -11.75
N GLY A 49 3.17 14.89 -12.39
CA GLY A 49 1.76 14.50 -12.35
C GLY A 49 1.52 13.13 -13.00
N GLU A 50 2.15 12.85 -14.14
CA GLU A 50 2.09 11.56 -14.82
C GLU A 50 2.74 10.47 -13.96
N SER A 51 3.92 10.76 -13.38
CA SER A 51 4.64 9.82 -12.53
C SER A 51 3.84 9.41 -11.28
N VAL A 52 3.19 10.38 -10.62
CA VAL A 52 2.31 10.10 -9.47
C VAL A 52 1.07 9.30 -9.90
N ALA A 53 0.46 9.64 -11.04
CA ALA A 53 -0.67 8.89 -11.56
C ALA A 53 -0.31 7.42 -11.83
N MET A 54 0.86 7.17 -12.44
CA MET A 54 1.36 5.81 -12.67
C MET A 54 1.60 5.03 -11.36
N LEU A 55 2.15 5.67 -10.33
CA LEU A 55 2.33 5.05 -9.02
C LEU A 55 1.00 4.60 -8.42
N ARG A 56 -0.02 5.44 -8.47
CA ARG A 56 -1.33 5.16 -7.88
C ARG A 56 -2.08 3.99 -8.53
N VAL A 57 -1.81 3.71 -9.80
CA VAL A 57 -2.47 2.62 -10.54
C VAL A 57 -1.62 1.35 -10.62
N SER A 58 -0.34 1.40 -10.24
CA SER A 58 0.59 0.27 -10.36
C SER A 58 1.28 -0.07 -9.04
N PRO A 59 0.73 -1.00 -8.26
CA PRO A 59 1.36 -1.48 -7.02
C PRO A 59 2.78 -2.00 -7.22
N ILE A 60 3.04 -2.66 -8.36
CA ILE A 60 4.37 -3.16 -8.70
C ILE A 60 5.35 -1.99 -8.85
N LEU A 61 4.95 -0.92 -9.53
CA LEU A 61 5.80 0.26 -9.72
C LEU A 61 6.10 0.94 -8.38
N VAL A 62 5.13 1.01 -7.46
CA VAL A 62 5.35 1.52 -6.10
C VAL A 62 6.43 0.71 -5.40
N GLY A 63 6.32 -0.62 -5.41
CA GLY A 63 7.33 -1.52 -4.80
C GLY A 63 8.73 -1.29 -5.37
N GLU A 64 8.87 -1.18 -6.70
CA GLU A 64 10.14 -0.93 -7.36
C GLU A 64 10.74 0.44 -7.00
N VAL A 65 9.92 1.47 -6.96
CA VAL A 65 10.37 2.83 -6.58
C VAL A 65 10.79 2.87 -5.12
N LEU A 66 10.02 2.23 -4.22
CA LEU A 66 10.39 2.12 -2.81
C LEU A 66 11.69 1.34 -2.63
N TYR A 67 11.86 0.22 -3.34
CA TYR A 67 13.11 -0.53 -3.33
C TYR A 67 14.29 0.34 -3.78
N ALA A 68 14.19 1.01 -4.92
CA ALA A 68 15.25 1.86 -5.43
C ALA A 68 15.59 3.02 -4.46
N ALA A 69 14.57 3.62 -3.83
CA ALA A 69 14.79 4.67 -2.84
C ALA A 69 15.51 4.16 -1.60
N LEU A 70 15.14 2.96 -1.12
CA LEU A 70 15.59 2.35 0.13
C LEU A 70 16.73 1.35 -0.05
N ALA A 71 17.27 1.15 -1.27
CA ALA A 71 18.27 0.13 -1.56
C ALA A 71 19.44 0.07 -0.56
N PRO A 72 20.03 1.20 -0.10
CA PRO A 72 21.10 1.14 0.91
C PRO A 72 20.63 0.63 2.28
N GLU A 73 19.36 0.90 2.65
CA GLU A 73 18.81 0.41 3.92
C GLU A 73 18.43 -1.06 3.82
N VAL A 74 17.92 -1.50 2.67
CA VAL A 74 17.64 -2.92 2.37
C VAL A 74 18.91 -3.74 2.47
N GLU A 75 19.99 -3.28 1.83
CA GLU A 75 21.31 -3.91 1.89
C GLU A 75 21.87 -3.93 3.31
N ALA A 76 21.76 -2.83 4.04
CA ALA A 76 22.23 -2.75 5.43
C ALA A 76 21.49 -3.71 6.38
N LYS A 77 20.25 -4.07 6.04
CA LYS A 77 19.45 -5.10 6.75
C LYS A 77 19.72 -6.52 6.27
N GLY A 78 20.61 -6.70 5.28
CA GLY A 78 20.94 -8.01 4.72
C GLY A 78 19.81 -8.65 3.90
N LEU A 79 18.89 -7.83 3.38
CA LEU A 79 17.78 -8.28 2.55
C LEU A 79 18.13 -8.12 1.07
N ASP A 80 17.64 -9.04 0.25
CA ASP A 80 17.64 -8.88 -1.19
C ASP A 80 16.36 -8.16 -1.69
N ARG A 81 16.32 -7.90 -2.98
CA ARG A 81 15.17 -7.23 -3.61
C ARG A 81 13.88 -8.05 -3.47
N GLU A 82 13.95 -9.36 -3.61
CA GLU A 82 12.80 -10.24 -3.56
C GLU A 82 12.21 -10.28 -2.16
N ALA A 83 13.04 -10.41 -1.12
CA ALA A 83 12.62 -10.37 0.27
C ALA A 83 12.01 -9.01 0.66
N PHE A 84 12.56 -7.90 0.14
CA PHE A 84 11.97 -6.59 0.32
C PHE A 84 10.58 -6.49 -0.33
N LEU A 85 10.47 -6.83 -1.61
CA LEU A 85 9.22 -6.73 -2.38
C LEU A 85 8.13 -7.64 -1.83
N SER A 86 8.49 -8.82 -1.34
CA SER A 86 7.54 -9.75 -0.69
C SER A 86 6.91 -9.17 0.58
N GLY A 87 7.63 -8.30 1.29
CA GLY A 87 7.11 -7.56 2.44
C GLY A 87 6.21 -6.37 2.05
N MET A 88 6.19 -5.96 0.78
CA MET A 88 5.39 -4.82 0.30
C MET A 88 4.06 -5.31 -0.25
N SER A 89 3.04 -5.42 0.59
CA SER A 89 1.70 -5.86 0.21
C SER A 89 0.61 -5.11 0.98
N GLY A 90 -0.57 -4.96 0.37
CA GLY A 90 -1.73 -4.34 1.01
C GLY A 90 -1.41 -2.99 1.67
N ASP A 91 -1.75 -2.88 2.95
CA ASP A 91 -1.62 -1.65 3.74
C ASP A 91 -0.16 -1.14 3.82
N SER A 92 0.82 -2.04 3.77
CA SER A 92 2.23 -1.65 3.82
C SER A 92 2.67 -0.91 2.54
N LEU A 93 2.13 -1.33 1.40
CA LEU A 93 2.39 -0.67 0.12
C LEU A 93 1.73 0.72 0.07
N GLU A 94 0.52 0.81 0.59
CA GLU A 94 -0.22 2.08 0.72
C GLU A 94 0.49 3.06 1.66
N ALA A 95 0.96 2.58 2.81
CA ALA A 95 1.76 3.37 3.74
C ALA A 95 3.08 3.83 3.11
N GLY A 96 3.75 2.97 2.33
CA GLY A 96 4.93 3.30 1.57
C GLY A 96 4.69 4.37 0.51
N LEU A 97 3.60 4.26 -0.26
CA LEU A 97 3.19 5.25 -1.25
C LEU A 97 2.90 6.61 -0.60
N SER A 98 2.13 6.62 0.49
CA SER A 98 1.81 7.83 1.25
C SER A 98 3.10 8.51 1.78
N ALA A 99 4.04 7.72 2.31
CA ALA A 99 5.34 8.21 2.74
C ALA A 99 6.14 8.82 1.57
N LEU A 100 6.12 8.17 0.40
CA LEU A 100 6.80 8.64 -0.81
C LEU A 100 6.22 9.96 -1.32
N GLU A 101 4.90 10.08 -1.41
CA GLU A 101 4.22 11.32 -1.83
C GLU A 101 4.55 12.48 -0.88
N ALA A 102 4.54 12.23 0.43
CA ALA A 102 4.91 13.24 1.42
C ALA A 102 6.40 13.68 1.30
N GLU A 103 7.30 12.76 0.94
CA GLU A 103 8.70 13.08 0.68
C GLU A 103 8.87 13.85 -0.64
N VAL A 104 8.10 13.55 -1.68
CA VAL A 104 8.07 14.33 -2.93
C VAL A 104 7.71 15.79 -2.64
N VAL A 105 6.65 16.02 -1.86
CA VAL A 105 6.26 17.38 -1.44
C VAL A 105 7.39 18.07 -0.67
N SER A 106 8.02 17.33 0.26
CA SER A 106 9.12 17.84 1.08
C SER A 106 10.37 18.18 0.27
N PHE A 107 10.69 17.35 -0.72
CA PHE A 107 11.82 17.51 -1.64
C PHE A 107 11.63 18.69 -2.61
N THR A 108 10.37 18.99 -2.94
CA THR A 108 10.03 20.06 -3.89
C THR A 108 10.44 21.43 -3.35
N PRO A 109 11.09 22.30 -4.18
CA PRO A 109 11.43 23.65 -3.79
C PRO A 109 10.20 24.41 -3.27
N GLY A 110 10.39 25.24 -2.21
CA GLY A 110 9.30 25.89 -1.48
C GLY A 110 8.28 26.62 -2.34
N ARG A 111 8.75 27.28 -3.43
CA ARG A 111 7.88 28.00 -4.40
C ARG A 111 6.91 27.10 -5.18
N LEU A 112 7.23 25.83 -5.34
CA LEU A 112 6.42 24.85 -6.07
C LEU A 112 5.66 23.89 -5.14
N ARG A 113 6.01 23.86 -3.86
CA ARG A 113 5.45 22.90 -2.89
C ARG A 113 3.94 22.98 -2.79
N GLY A 114 3.37 24.21 -2.79
CA GLY A 114 1.92 24.40 -2.77
C GLY A 114 1.22 23.82 -4.02
N VAL A 115 1.87 23.97 -5.19
CA VAL A 115 1.34 23.41 -6.43
C VAL A 115 1.33 21.88 -6.40
N VAL A 116 2.43 21.26 -5.94
CA VAL A 116 2.54 19.80 -5.82
C VAL A 116 1.55 19.27 -4.79
N SER A 117 1.42 19.90 -3.61
CA SER A 117 0.41 19.50 -2.62
C SER A 117 -1.01 19.58 -3.18
N SER A 118 -1.36 20.66 -3.89
CA SER A 118 -2.69 20.80 -4.51
C SER A 118 -2.95 19.77 -5.59
N LEU A 119 -1.92 19.40 -6.36
CA LEU A 119 -2.01 18.33 -7.36
C LEU A 119 -2.35 16.99 -6.69
N LEU A 120 -1.60 16.61 -5.65
CA LEU A 120 -1.83 15.35 -4.92
C LEU A 120 -3.23 15.31 -4.30
N THR A 121 -3.69 16.39 -3.66
CA THR A 121 -5.04 16.49 -3.09
C THR A 121 -6.12 16.30 -4.16
N LYS A 122 -5.98 16.94 -5.33
CA LYS A 122 -6.93 16.74 -6.42
C LYS A 122 -6.95 15.32 -6.97
N MET A 123 -5.81 14.66 -7.02
CA MET A 123 -5.73 13.27 -7.43
C MET A 123 -6.41 12.34 -6.41
N ASP A 124 -6.30 12.63 -5.11
CA ASP A 124 -7.02 11.90 -4.05
C ASP A 124 -8.53 12.06 -4.19
N GLU A 125 -9.02 13.27 -4.44
CA GLU A 125 -10.43 13.55 -4.65
C GLU A 125 -11.00 12.79 -5.86
N LEU A 126 -10.27 12.78 -6.99
CA LEU A 126 -10.68 12.06 -8.19
C LEU A 126 -10.74 10.54 -7.95
N GLN A 127 -9.70 9.97 -7.34
CA GLN A 127 -9.64 8.53 -7.05
C GLN A 127 -10.74 8.11 -6.07
N SER A 128 -11.04 8.93 -5.06
CA SER A 128 -12.13 8.67 -4.12
C SER A 128 -13.49 8.67 -4.81
N THR A 129 -13.71 9.58 -5.76
CA THR A 129 -14.94 9.66 -6.54
C THR A 129 -15.14 8.45 -7.46
N GLU A 130 -14.07 8.04 -8.16
CA GLU A 130 -14.11 6.86 -9.03
C GLU A 130 -14.37 5.58 -8.23
N THR A 131 -13.68 5.42 -7.09
CA THR A 131 -13.88 4.26 -6.21
C THR A 131 -15.31 4.19 -5.68
N ALA A 132 -15.89 5.31 -5.25
CA ALA A 132 -17.26 5.37 -4.77
C ALA A 132 -18.27 4.98 -5.87
N GLU A 133 -18.05 5.42 -7.11
CA GLU A 133 -18.90 5.08 -8.24
C GLU A 133 -18.81 3.59 -8.59
N VAL A 134 -17.61 3.01 -8.62
CA VAL A 134 -17.39 1.58 -8.86
C VAL A 134 -18.08 0.73 -7.77
N VAL A 135 -17.92 1.10 -6.50
CA VAL A 135 -18.59 0.41 -5.38
C VAL A 135 -20.11 0.49 -5.53
N ARG A 136 -20.65 1.64 -5.91
CA ARG A 136 -22.09 1.82 -6.16
C ARG A 136 -22.58 0.94 -7.31
N GLN A 137 -21.82 0.83 -8.39
CA GLN A 137 -22.15 -0.03 -9.53
C GLN A 137 -22.13 -1.52 -9.14
N ILE A 138 -21.11 -1.96 -8.39
CA ILE A 138 -21.02 -3.35 -7.90
C ILE A 138 -22.22 -3.66 -6.99
N GLN A 139 -22.59 -2.77 -6.09
CA GLN A 139 -23.76 -2.95 -5.22
C GLN A 139 -25.08 -3.01 -6.02
N ALA A 140 -25.21 -2.22 -7.09
CA ALA A 140 -26.37 -2.24 -7.96
C ALA A 140 -26.44 -3.53 -8.83
N MET A 141 -25.31 -4.16 -9.14
CA MET A 141 -25.22 -5.41 -9.90
C MET A 141 -25.41 -6.66 -9.05
N THR A 142 -25.46 -6.53 -7.71
CA THR A 142 -25.73 -7.64 -6.78
C THR A 142 -27.16 -7.52 -6.22
N PRO A 143 -28.21 -7.87 -6.99
CA PRO A 143 -29.57 -7.86 -6.48
C PRO A 143 -29.75 -9.10 -5.61
N GLY A 144 -29.78 -8.92 -4.31
CA GLY A 144 -30.38 -9.89 -3.41
C GLY A 144 -29.45 -10.80 -2.59
N ALA A 145 -28.35 -10.31 -2.04
CA ALA A 145 -27.78 -10.91 -0.83
C ALA A 145 -28.38 -10.19 0.38
N GLY A 146 -29.67 -10.32 0.56
CA GLY A 146 -30.34 -10.00 1.80
C GLY A 146 -29.76 -10.91 2.88
N ILE A 147 -28.89 -10.37 3.71
CA ILE A 147 -28.53 -11.00 4.99
C ILE A 147 -29.76 -10.86 5.87
N THR A 148 -30.66 -11.83 5.77
CA THR A 148 -31.68 -12.04 6.79
C THR A 148 -30.95 -12.49 8.05
N SER A 149 -30.70 -11.56 8.93
CA SER A 149 -30.34 -11.84 10.32
C SER A 149 -31.50 -12.62 10.93
N THR A 150 -31.48 -13.93 10.79
CA THR A 150 -32.40 -14.81 11.52
C THR A 150 -31.90 -14.85 12.96
N SER A 151 -32.43 -13.97 13.76
CA SER A 151 -32.40 -14.08 15.21
C SER A 151 -33.15 -15.36 15.60
N SER A 152 -32.44 -16.42 15.93
CA SER A 152 -33.01 -17.60 16.60
C SER A 152 -33.42 -17.25 18.00
N PRO A 153 -34.68 -17.58 18.39
CA PRO A 153 -35.11 -17.43 19.77
C PRO A 153 -34.50 -18.54 20.64
N ALA A 154 -34.09 -18.13 21.81
CA ALA A 154 -33.65 -18.98 22.89
C ALA A 154 -34.69 -20.08 23.19
N SER A 155 -34.26 -21.34 23.26
CA SER A 155 -35.01 -22.43 23.87
C SER A 155 -34.25 -22.92 25.08
N SER A 156 -34.87 -22.60 26.23
CA SER A 156 -34.56 -23.16 27.55
C SER A 156 -34.93 -24.62 27.60
N GLY A 157 -34.08 -25.47 28.18
CA GLY A 157 -34.42 -26.89 28.40
C GLY A 157 -33.38 -27.61 29.27
N SER A 158 -33.50 -27.45 30.57
CA SER A 158 -33.41 -28.47 31.64
C SER A 158 -32.36 -29.56 31.60
N THR A 159 -31.49 -29.53 32.62
CA THR A 159 -30.76 -30.64 33.25
C THR A 159 -31.69 -31.79 33.69
N PRO A 160 -31.28 -33.07 33.84
CA PRO A 160 -30.66 -33.49 35.08
C PRO A 160 -29.51 -34.53 35.05
N ALA A 161 -28.65 -34.35 35.97
CA ALA A 161 -27.95 -35.18 36.92
C ALA A 161 -27.76 -36.73 36.68
N SER A 162 -26.61 -37.14 37.10
CA SER A 162 -26.26 -38.34 37.89
C SER A 162 -25.20 -39.27 37.25
N GLY A 163 -24.03 -39.35 37.81
CA GLY A 163 -23.55 -40.48 38.58
C GLY A 163 -22.11 -40.91 38.26
N PRO A 164 -21.30 -41.26 39.26
CA PRO A 164 -19.86 -41.43 39.15
C PRO A 164 -19.49 -42.89 38.93
N SER A 165 -18.32 -43.15 38.32
CA SER A 165 -17.58 -44.35 38.73
C SER A 165 -16.08 -44.29 38.33
N ALA A 166 -15.30 -44.50 39.34
CA ALA A 166 -13.89 -44.73 39.43
C ALA A 166 -13.37 -45.87 38.53
N ASN A 167 -12.14 -45.75 38.07
CA ASN A 167 -11.05 -46.69 38.41
C ASN A 167 -9.71 -46.30 37.78
N SER A 168 -8.73 -46.11 38.63
CA SER A 168 -7.31 -46.29 38.38
C SER A 168 -6.98 -47.79 38.58
N PRO A 169 -5.84 -48.41 38.21
CA PRO A 169 -4.47 -47.90 38.36
C PRO A 169 -3.50 -48.29 37.21
N ALA A 170 -2.32 -47.74 37.37
CA ALA A 170 -1.04 -48.06 36.72
C ALA A 170 -0.58 -49.55 36.95
N PRO A 171 0.54 -50.06 36.32
CA PRO A 171 1.87 -49.51 36.57
C PRO A 171 2.56 -48.89 35.35
#